data_cb415bd2fd76f898e4193caa648c1c53
#
_entry.id   cb415bd2fd76f898e4193caa648c1c53
#
_cell.length_a   1.000
_cell.length_b   1.000
_cell.length_c   1.000
_cell.angle_alpha   90.00
_cell.angle_beta   90.00
_cell.angle_gamma   90.00
#
_symmetry.space_group_name_H-M   'P 1'
#
loop_
_entity.id
_entity.type
_entity.pdbx_description
1 polymer ?
#
loop_
_entity_poly.entity_id
_entity_poly.type
_entity_poly.pdbx_seq_one_letter_code
_entity_poly.pdbx_strand_id
1 'polypeptide(L)'
;MKLFFFLAAGCLLPLAAGQAPSAGRKTPEEMARKKAEYRKEHPPRESVGLTPLTDLGKGSYKGEQGGLYPGGENVTPPEHLKAGLKLARMVVPRNADGNPASDGKIVLISIGFSNPSIEFGAFVSAVNSYSGRNPRLVAINGCVGSRAAPTIADPNSDYWQIVDQRIKDAGVSGKQVQAIWMKQVIPGSGQFPAYPKRLQGYLQDSLHNAQDRFPNLKLAYLSSRTYGGYTESGGSPEPDAHETGFAVKWLIADQLAGKPELNYDPAKGKVRSPWLAWGPYLWTDGVKGRKDGFVYLRADTREDGLHPSDSGTGKIVKMLMDFFETDPTTRVWFNR
;
A
#
# COMPACT_ATOMS: atom_id res chain seq x y z
N MET A 1 33.96 70.79 37.58
CA MET A 1 33.94 70.38 36.17
C MET A 1 32.81 69.36 36.03
N LYS A 2 31.62 69.83 35.60
CA LYS A 2 30.41 69.01 35.53
C LYS A 2 30.30 68.43 34.12
N LEU A 3 30.23 67.10 34.01
CA LEU A 3 30.05 66.35 32.74
C LEU A 3 28.58 66.04 32.56
N PHE A 4 27.96 66.54 31.50
CA PHE A 4 26.58 66.22 31.11
C PHE A 4 26.56 64.98 30.25
N PHE A 5 25.78 63.98 30.63
CA PHE A 5 25.40 62.84 29.80
C PHE A 5 24.10 63.16 29.08
N PHE A 6 24.13 63.11 27.72
CA PHE A 6 22.91 63.09 26.90
C PHE A 6 22.47 61.64 26.69
N LEU A 7 21.27 61.35 27.16
CA LEU A 7 20.56 60.07 26.75
C LEU A 7 19.83 60.35 25.45
N ALA A 8 20.22 59.60 24.39
CA ALA A 8 19.46 59.53 23.18
C ALA A 8 18.47 58.33 23.29
N ALA A 9 17.16 58.65 23.33
CA ALA A 9 16.11 57.65 23.26
C ALA A 9 15.91 57.21 21.81
N GLY A 10 16.36 56.01 21.48
CA GLY A 10 16.10 55.36 20.21
C GLY A 10 14.72 54.67 20.24
N CYS A 11 13.75 55.18 19.49
CA CYS A 11 12.48 54.48 19.20
C CYS A 11 12.75 53.28 18.30
N LEU A 12 12.67 52.08 18.84
CA LEU A 12 12.58 50.84 18.08
C LEU A 12 11.10 50.60 17.71
N LEU A 13 10.77 50.82 16.45
CA LEU A 13 9.51 50.36 15.86
C LEU A 13 9.60 48.83 15.67
N PRO A 14 8.59 48.05 16.06
CA PRO A 14 8.60 46.62 15.75
C PRO A 14 8.33 46.42 14.25
N LEU A 15 9.27 45.79 13.54
CA LEU A 15 9.02 45.21 12.23
C LEU A 15 7.95 44.13 12.39
N ALA A 16 6.75 44.39 11.86
CA ALA A 16 5.76 43.39 11.66
C ALA A 16 6.31 42.37 10.63
N ALA A 17 6.70 41.20 11.10
CA ALA A 17 6.99 40.06 10.22
C ALA A 17 5.69 39.68 9.53
N GLY A 18 5.57 40.08 8.27
CA GLY A 18 4.52 39.62 7.39
C GLY A 18 4.61 38.09 7.24
N GLN A 19 3.66 37.37 7.84
CA GLN A 19 3.48 35.97 7.58
C GLN A 19 3.15 35.81 6.10
N ALA A 20 4.01 35.10 5.37
CA ALA A 20 3.72 34.66 4.02
C ALA A 20 2.38 33.92 4.01
N PRO A 21 1.51 34.14 3.00
CA PRO A 21 0.23 33.46 2.94
C PRO A 21 0.49 31.96 2.82
N SER A 22 0.05 31.20 3.84
CA SER A 22 0.06 29.75 3.82
C SER A 22 -0.76 29.30 2.61
N ALA A 23 -0.13 28.63 1.62
CA ALA A 23 -0.82 28.08 0.47
C ALA A 23 -2.00 27.22 0.95
N GLY A 24 -3.20 27.81 0.87
CA GLY A 24 -4.50 27.24 0.71
C GLY A 24 -4.87 25.95 1.44
N ARG A 25 -4.95 25.93 2.75
CA ARG A 25 -5.85 25.00 3.43
C ARG A 25 -7.30 25.41 3.09
N LYS A 26 -7.99 24.56 2.31
CA LYS A 26 -9.41 24.77 1.98
C LYS A 26 -10.23 24.87 3.25
N THR A 27 -11.15 25.84 3.31
CA THR A 27 -12.06 25.96 4.44
C THR A 27 -13.01 24.75 4.53
N PRO A 28 -13.58 24.44 5.72
CA PRO A 28 -14.60 23.40 5.83
C PRO A 28 -15.77 23.59 4.87
N GLU A 29 -16.18 24.84 4.61
CA GLU A 29 -17.25 25.21 3.69
C GLU A 29 -16.86 24.92 2.22
N GLU A 30 -15.64 25.26 1.81
CA GLU A 30 -15.13 24.93 0.47
C GLU A 30 -15.03 23.42 0.27
N MET A 31 -14.64 22.66 1.31
CA MET A 31 -14.61 21.21 1.24
C MET A 31 -16.01 20.62 1.15
N ALA A 32 -16.98 21.13 1.92
CA ALA A 32 -18.38 20.70 1.86
C ALA A 32 -19.01 21.00 0.49
N ARG A 33 -18.77 22.19 -0.07
CA ARG A 33 -19.26 22.56 -1.41
C ARG A 33 -18.68 21.61 -2.48
N LYS A 34 -17.38 21.39 -2.50
CA LYS A 34 -16.73 20.47 -3.46
C LYS A 34 -17.24 19.03 -3.30
N LYS A 35 -17.48 18.59 -2.09
CA LYS A 35 -18.10 17.28 -1.83
C LYS A 35 -19.52 17.22 -2.40
N ALA A 36 -20.32 18.26 -2.19
CA ALA A 36 -21.68 18.34 -2.73
C ALA A 36 -21.71 18.38 -4.27
N GLU A 37 -20.81 19.12 -4.89
CA GLU A 37 -20.63 19.16 -6.36
C GLU A 37 -20.21 17.77 -6.88
N TYR A 38 -19.22 17.15 -6.27
CA TYR A 38 -18.78 15.80 -6.63
C TYR A 38 -19.91 14.77 -6.53
N ARG A 39 -20.71 14.81 -5.47
CA ARG A 39 -21.86 13.89 -5.28
C ARG A 39 -22.95 14.03 -6.33
N LYS A 40 -23.16 15.23 -6.90
CA LYS A 40 -24.12 15.44 -8.00
C LYS A 40 -23.68 14.74 -9.28
N GLU A 41 -22.38 14.80 -9.58
CA GLU A 41 -21.80 14.21 -10.78
C GLU A 41 -21.51 12.71 -10.60
N HIS A 42 -21.18 12.31 -9.37
CA HIS A 42 -20.78 10.95 -9.00
C HIS A 42 -21.56 10.45 -7.77
N PRO A 43 -22.87 10.18 -7.90
CA PRO A 43 -23.64 9.66 -6.78
C PRO A 43 -23.09 8.31 -6.32
N PRO A 44 -23.08 8.01 -5.01
CA PRO A 44 -22.71 6.71 -4.50
C PRO A 44 -23.51 5.59 -5.17
N ARG A 45 -22.83 4.51 -5.56
CA ARG A 45 -23.43 3.37 -6.26
C ARG A 45 -23.15 2.10 -5.49
N GLU A 46 -24.16 1.27 -5.30
CA GLU A 46 -24.04 -0.04 -4.64
C GLU A 46 -23.34 -1.09 -5.51
N SER A 47 -23.38 -0.89 -6.82
CA SER A 47 -22.71 -1.71 -7.84
C SER A 47 -22.44 -0.84 -9.06
N VAL A 48 -21.36 -1.13 -9.77
CA VAL A 48 -21.01 -0.48 -11.04
C VAL A 48 -21.11 -1.41 -12.23
N GLY A 49 -21.48 -2.68 -12.01
CA GLY A 49 -21.64 -3.67 -13.05
C GLY A 49 -20.34 -4.22 -13.61
N LEU A 50 -19.20 -3.99 -12.94
CA LEU A 50 -17.91 -4.52 -13.36
C LEU A 50 -17.68 -5.92 -12.76
N THR A 51 -17.02 -6.77 -13.52
CA THR A 51 -16.65 -8.12 -13.07
C THR A 51 -15.29 -8.10 -12.37
N PRO A 52 -15.17 -8.63 -11.13
CA PRO A 52 -13.88 -8.79 -10.46
C PRO A 52 -12.87 -9.53 -11.33
N LEU A 53 -11.57 -9.18 -11.25
CA LEU A 53 -10.53 -9.85 -12.05
C LEU A 53 -10.53 -11.37 -11.87
N THR A 54 -10.73 -11.83 -10.63
CA THR A 54 -10.81 -13.25 -10.28
C THR A 54 -11.95 -13.97 -10.98
N ASP A 55 -13.07 -13.28 -11.19
CA ASP A 55 -14.29 -13.82 -11.78
C ASP A 55 -14.32 -13.67 -13.30
N LEU A 56 -13.59 -12.68 -13.80
CA LEU A 56 -13.43 -12.38 -15.22
C LEU A 56 -12.60 -13.50 -15.91
N GLY A 57 -11.60 -14.04 -15.22
CA GLY A 57 -10.80 -15.17 -15.71
C GLY A 57 -10.27 -14.93 -17.12
N LYS A 58 -10.61 -15.80 -18.07
CA LYS A 58 -10.23 -15.67 -19.49
C LYS A 58 -11.03 -14.60 -20.27
N GLY A 59 -12.09 -14.06 -19.69
CA GLY A 59 -12.81 -12.92 -20.26
C GLY A 59 -11.95 -11.65 -20.26
N SER A 60 -12.48 -10.56 -20.79
CA SER A 60 -11.73 -9.29 -20.92
C SER A 60 -12.51 -8.09 -20.41
N TYR A 61 -11.77 -7.09 -19.95
CA TYR A 61 -12.23 -5.74 -19.64
C TYR A 61 -11.49 -4.76 -20.54
N LYS A 62 -12.20 -4.02 -21.38
CA LYS A 62 -11.62 -3.04 -22.32
C LYS A 62 -10.46 -3.62 -23.15
N GLY A 63 -10.55 -4.89 -23.54
CA GLY A 63 -9.52 -5.61 -24.31
C GLY A 63 -8.44 -6.31 -23.48
N GLU A 64 -8.34 -6.03 -22.19
CA GLU A 64 -7.36 -6.66 -21.30
C GLU A 64 -7.96 -7.89 -20.61
N GLN A 65 -7.24 -9.02 -20.65
CA GLN A 65 -7.69 -10.29 -20.07
C GLN A 65 -7.81 -10.20 -18.54
N GLY A 66 -8.81 -10.87 -17.97
CA GLY A 66 -9.01 -11.03 -16.53
C GLY A 66 -8.01 -12.00 -15.87
N GLY A 67 -8.38 -12.48 -14.69
CA GLY A 67 -7.51 -13.27 -13.81
C GLY A 67 -6.42 -12.44 -13.13
N LEU A 68 -5.80 -12.99 -12.13
CA LEU A 68 -4.71 -12.34 -11.37
C LEU A 68 -3.35 -12.50 -12.07
N TYR A 69 -3.19 -13.57 -12.84
CA TYR A 69 -1.97 -13.93 -13.56
C TYR A 69 -2.25 -14.07 -15.08
N PRO A 70 -1.20 -14.12 -15.92
CA PRO A 70 -1.36 -14.37 -17.36
C PRO A 70 -2.17 -15.63 -17.64
N GLY A 71 -2.89 -15.64 -18.76
CA GLY A 71 -3.77 -16.75 -19.15
C GLY A 71 -5.16 -16.71 -18.48
N GLY A 72 -5.46 -15.66 -17.70
CA GLY A 72 -6.73 -15.55 -16.97
C GLY A 72 -6.76 -16.37 -15.68
N GLU A 73 -5.61 -16.80 -15.20
CA GLU A 73 -5.46 -17.66 -14.03
C GLU A 73 -5.47 -16.86 -12.73
N ASN A 74 -5.92 -17.49 -11.63
CA ASN A 74 -5.91 -16.91 -10.29
C ASN A 74 -4.85 -17.53 -9.37
N VAL A 75 -4.12 -18.52 -9.89
CA VAL A 75 -3.10 -19.26 -9.15
C VAL A 75 -1.72 -18.82 -9.63
N THR A 76 -0.79 -18.66 -8.69
CA THR A 76 0.59 -18.33 -9.01
C THR A 76 1.20 -19.39 -9.95
N PRO A 77 1.81 -19.00 -11.08
CA PRO A 77 2.43 -19.94 -12.01
C PRO A 77 3.46 -20.83 -11.31
N PRO A 78 3.52 -22.15 -11.62
CA PRO A 78 4.29 -23.13 -10.87
C PRO A 78 5.78 -22.78 -10.69
N GLU A 79 6.46 -22.35 -11.76
CA GLU A 79 7.90 -22.00 -11.67
C GLU A 79 8.12 -20.72 -10.88
N HIS A 80 7.20 -19.75 -10.95
CA HIS A 80 7.24 -18.56 -10.14
C HIS A 80 6.99 -18.86 -8.66
N LEU A 81 6.01 -19.70 -8.36
CA LEU A 81 5.75 -20.20 -7.00
C LEU A 81 6.97 -20.93 -6.44
N LYS A 82 7.62 -21.81 -7.23
CA LYS A 82 8.84 -22.51 -6.83
C LYS A 82 9.97 -21.54 -6.45
N ALA A 83 10.15 -20.46 -7.22
CA ALA A 83 11.11 -19.40 -6.90
C ALA A 83 10.72 -18.68 -5.61
N GLY A 84 9.45 -18.31 -5.43
CA GLY A 84 8.92 -17.70 -4.21
C GLY A 84 9.13 -18.57 -2.98
N LEU A 85 8.87 -19.87 -3.09
CA LEU A 85 9.11 -20.84 -1.99
C LEU A 85 10.59 -20.93 -1.59
N LYS A 86 11.51 -20.88 -2.58
CA LYS A 86 12.94 -20.82 -2.28
C LYS A 86 13.29 -19.56 -1.49
N LEU A 87 12.78 -18.42 -1.88
CA LEU A 87 13.02 -17.15 -1.18
C LEU A 87 12.32 -17.11 0.19
N ALA A 88 11.11 -17.65 0.31
CA ALA A 88 10.38 -17.74 1.56
C ALA A 88 11.15 -18.52 2.65
N ARG A 89 11.85 -19.59 2.26
CA ARG A 89 12.75 -20.34 3.17
C ARG A 89 13.99 -19.57 3.58
N MET A 90 14.35 -18.49 2.87
CA MET A 90 15.45 -17.59 3.22
C MET A 90 15.01 -16.47 4.17
N VAL A 91 13.72 -16.34 4.43
CA VAL A 91 13.18 -15.43 5.45
C VAL A 91 13.42 -16.07 6.82
N VAL A 92 14.45 -15.60 7.50
CA VAL A 92 14.93 -16.14 8.78
C VAL A 92 15.15 -15.02 9.79
N PRO A 93 15.12 -15.29 11.10
CA PRO A 93 15.44 -14.29 12.10
C PRO A 93 16.82 -13.68 11.87
N ARG A 94 16.91 -12.33 11.92
CA ARG A 94 18.14 -11.55 11.71
C ARG A 94 18.38 -10.61 12.88
N ASN A 95 19.65 -10.39 13.23
CA ASN A 95 20.04 -9.35 14.16
C ASN A 95 19.91 -7.94 13.52
N ALA A 96 20.16 -6.90 14.28
CA ALA A 96 20.04 -5.51 13.80
C ALA A 96 20.98 -5.17 12.63
N ASP A 97 22.10 -5.88 12.49
CA ASP A 97 23.04 -5.73 11.36
C ASP A 97 22.59 -6.49 10.11
N GLY A 98 21.49 -7.27 10.21
CA GLY A 98 20.93 -8.01 9.10
C GLY A 98 21.52 -9.41 8.92
N ASN A 99 22.35 -9.88 9.82
CA ASN A 99 22.90 -11.23 9.79
C ASN A 99 21.92 -12.24 10.41
N PRO A 100 21.83 -13.48 9.90
CA PRO A 100 21.04 -14.54 10.54
C PRO A 100 21.43 -14.72 12.02
N ALA A 101 20.43 -14.76 12.89
CA ALA A 101 20.62 -14.93 14.34
C ALA A 101 19.37 -15.56 14.96
N SER A 102 19.54 -16.58 15.81
CA SER A 102 18.43 -17.33 16.39
C SER A 102 17.53 -16.48 17.31
N ASP A 103 18.08 -15.43 17.92
CA ASP A 103 17.38 -14.43 18.74
C ASP A 103 16.92 -13.20 17.97
N GLY A 104 17.25 -13.12 16.67
CA GLY A 104 16.89 -12.03 15.77
C GLY A 104 15.41 -11.88 15.50
N LYS A 105 15.06 -11.03 14.56
CA LYS A 105 13.67 -10.73 14.13
C LYS A 105 13.47 -10.96 12.64
N ILE A 106 12.24 -11.31 12.28
CA ILE A 106 11.70 -11.28 10.93
C ILE A 106 10.78 -10.08 10.87
N VAL A 107 11.01 -9.15 9.97
CA VAL A 107 10.16 -7.95 9.86
C VAL A 107 9.32 -8.02 8.60
N LEU A 108 8.00 -7.96 8.77
CA LEU A 108 6.98 -7.73 7.74
C LEU A 108 6.52 -6.27 7.87
N ILE A 109 6.61 -5.50 6.80
CA ILE A 109 6.15 -4.10 6.79
C ILE A 109 5.10 -3.86 5.72
N SER A 110 4.11 -2.99 5.99
CA SER A 110 3.21 -2.52 4.96
C SER A 110 3.71 -1.25 4.29
N ILE A 111 3.39 -1.07 3.00
CA ILE A 111 3.62 0.16 2.23
C ILE A 111 2.31 0.62 1.62
N GLY A 112 1.88 1.84 1.94
CA GLY A 112 0.61 2.33 1.47
C GLY A 112 0.17 3.69 2.04
N PHE A 113 -1.07 4.03 1.76
CA PHE A 113 -1.73 5.28 2.12
C PHE A 113 -2.73 5.10 3.28
N SER A 114 -3.77 5.95 3.39
CA SER A 114 -4.69 5.96 4.54
C SER A 114 -5.50 4.67 4.72
N ASN A 115 -6.10 4.12 3.66
CA ASN A 115 -6.88 2.88 3.77
C ASN A 115 -6.02 1.70 4.26
N PRO A 116 -4.91 1.35 3.58
CA PRO A 116 -4.03 0.29 4.07
C PRO A 116 -3.41 0.61 5.43
N SER A 117 -3.29 1.89 5.84
CA SER A 117 -2.85 2.24 7.19
C SER A 117 -3.85 1.80 8.26
N ILE A 118 -5.16 1.98 8.00
CA ILE A 118 -6.22 1.51 8.92
C ILE A 118 -6.24 -0.02 8.93
N GLU A 119 -6.27 -0.64 7.76
CA GLU A 119 -6.37 -2.08 7.57
C GLU A 119 -5.17 -2.82 8.17
N PHE A 120 -3.95 -2.39 7.86
CA PHE A 120 -2.74 -3.05 8.35
C PHE A 120 -2.45 -2.72 9.82
N GLY A 121 -2.89 -1.56 10.31
CA GLY A 121 -2.84 -1.25 11.75
C GLY A 121 -3.64 -2.26 12.56
N ALA A 122 -4.86 -2.58 12.13
CA ALA A 122 -5.68 -3.61 12.75
C ALA A 122 -5.12 -5.02 12.53
N PHE A 123 -4.53 -5.31 11.36
CA PHE A 123 -3.81 -6.56 11.10
C PHE A 123 -2.62 -6.76 12.05
N VAL A 124 -1.82 -5.73 12.33
CA VAL A 124 -0.74 -5.81 13.34
C VAL A 124 -1.27 -6.23 14.69
N SER A 125 -2.42 -5.69 15.11
CA SER A 125 -3.08 -6.08 16.37
C SER A 125 -3.52 -7.54 16.35
N ALA A 126 -4.11 -8.00 15.23
CA ALA A 126 -4.51 -9.40 15.05
C ALA A 126 -3.30 -10.34 15.08
N VAL A 127 -2.21 -10.01 14.37
CA VAL A 127 -0.95 -10.77 14.39
C VAL A 127 -0.38 -10.87 15.80
N ASN A 128 -0.40 -9.78 16.56
CA ASN A 128 0.12 -9.79 17.94
C ASN A 128 -0.69 -10.69 18.88
N SER A 129 -1.98 -10.85 18.61
CA SER A 129 -2.90 -11.72 19.38
C SER A 129 -2.92 -13.16 18.86
N TYR A 130 -2.34 -13.44 17.69
CA TYR A 130 -2.37 -14.76 17.07
C TYR A 130 -1.42 -15.74 17.75
N SER A 131 -1.95 -16.77 18.38
CA SER A 131 -1.17 -17.78 19.13
C SER A 131 -0.24 -18.62 18.23
N GLY A 132 -0.61 -18.82 16.96
CA GLY A 132 0.20 -19.54 15.96
C GLY A 132 1.35 -18.72 15.36
N ARG A 133 1.48 -17.44 15.71
CA ARG A 133 2.51 -16.54 15.18
C ARG A 133 3.92 -17.02 15.50
N ASN A 134 4.81 -16.90 14.52
CA ASN A 134 6.25 -17.03 14.77
C ASN A 134 6.69 -16.00 15.82
N PRO A 135 7.31 -16.40 16.95
CA PRO A 135 7.68 -15.48 18.03
C PRO A 135 8.78 -14.48 17.62
N ARG A 136 9.43 -14.68 16.49
CA ARG A 136 10.43 -13.77 15.93
C ARG A 136 9.82 -12.76 14.94
N LEU A 137 8.56 -12.92 14.57
CA LEU A 137 7.87 -12.02 13.64
C LEU A 137 7.52 -10.71 14.31
N VAL A 138 7.87 -9.61 13.65
CA VAL A 138 7.46 -8.23 13.95
C VAL A 138 6.73 -7.68 12.73
N ALA A 139 5.44 -7.39 12.85
CA ALA A 139 4.67 -6.73 11.81
C ALA A 139 4.64 -5.22 12.09
N ILE A 140 4.93 -4.39 11.07
CA ILE A 140 5.02 -2.93 11.19
C ILE A 140 4.09 -2.27 10.19
N ASN A 141 3.23 -1.38 10.67
CA ASN A 141 2.42 -0.54 9.80
C ASN A 141 3.27 0.64 9.25
N GLY A 142 3.80 0.47 8.04
CA GLY A 142 4.54 1.51 7.32
C GLY A 142 3.64 2.44 6.48
N CYS A 143 2.34 2.17 6.39
CA CYS A 143 1.42 2.99 5.59
C CYS A 143 1.17 4.36 6.24
N VAL A 144 1.17 5.43 5.43
CA VAL A 144 1.03 6.82 5.92
C VAL A 144 -0.15 7.51 5.21
N GLY A 145 -1.06 8.08 5.99
CA GLY A 145 -2.20 8.84 5.44
C GLY A 145 -1.75 9.93 4.47
N SER A 146 -2.51 10.16 3.42
CA SER A 146 -2.23 11.14 2.36
C SER A 146 -0.95 10.90 1.54
N ARG A 147 -0.24 9.80 1.72
CA ARG A 147 0.94 9.40 0.94
C ARG A 147 0.56 8.30 -0.04
N ALA A 148 0.03 8.70 -1.21
CA ALA A 148 -0.35 7.78 -2.28
C ALA A 148 0.86 7.44 -3.17
N ALA A 149 0.64 6.58 -4.18
CA ALA A 149 1.69 6.04 -5.03
C ALA A 149 2.69 7.07 -5.58
N PRO A 150 2.29 8.26 -6.09
CA PRO A 150 3.26 9.24 -6.58
C PRO A 150 4.25 9.74 -5.51
N THR A 151 3.77 9.89 -4.25
CA THR A 151 4.63 10.31 -3.14
C THR A 151 5.61 9.21 -2.73
N ILE A 152 5.15 7.96 -2.70
CA ILE A 152 5.97 6.81 -2.27
C ILE A 152 7.00 6.43 -3.35
N ALA A 153 6.67 6.66 -4.62
CA ALA A 153 7.58 6.48 -5.74
C ALA A 153 8.77 7.46 -5.74
N ASP A 154 8.63 8.63 -5.09
CA ASP A 154 9.74 9.56 -4.90
C ASP A 154 10.64 9.09 -3.74
N PRO A 155 11.90 8.70 -4.00
CA PRO A 155 12.82 8.23 -2.96
C PRO A 155 13.18 9.31 -1.93
N ASN A 156 12.97 10.59 -2.25
CA ASN A 156 13.28 11.74 -1.40
C ASN A 156 12.07 12.23 -0.60
N SER A 157 10.90 11.61 -0.77
CA SER A 157 9.70 12.00 -0.02
C SER A 157 9.84 11.75 1.48
N ASP A 158 9.14 12.55 2.29
CA ASP A 158 9.07 12.41 3.74
C ASP A 158 8.46 11.06 4.19
N TYR A 159 7.75 10.39 3.29
CA TYR A 159 7.19 9.05 3.54
C TYR A 159 8.25 8.08 4.04
N TRP A 160 9.40 8.04 3.39
CA TRP A 160 10.46 7.08 3.73
C TRP A 160 11.12 7.40 5.07
N GLN A 161 11.24 8.68 5.44
CA GLN A 161 11.72 9.07 6.77
C GLN A 161 10.75 8.62 7.87
N ILE A 162 9.44 8.73 7.63
CA ILE A 162 8.41 8.25 8.56
C ILE A 162 8.50 6.72 8.71
N VAL A 163 8.70 5.99 7.60
CA VAL A 163 8.88 4.53 7.61
C VAL A 163 10.12 4.14 8.42
N ASP A 164 11.26 4.79 8.19
CA ASP A 164 12.50 4.54 8.91
C ASP A 164 12.33 4.78 10.43
N GLN A 165 11.61 5.85 10.81
CA GLN A 165 11.31 6.12 12.20
C GLN A 165 10.42 5.05 12.84
N ARG A 166 9.38 4.57 12.13
CA ARG A 166 8.51 3.48 12.64
C ARG A 166 9.24 2.16 12.84
N ILE A 167 10.20 1.85 11.95
CA ILE A 167 11.09 0.69 12.09
C ILE A 167 11.93 0.82 13.36
N LYS A 168 12.51 2.00 13.58
CA LYS A 168 13.30 2.31 14.78
C LYS A 168 12.45 2.24 16.05
N ASP A 169 11.24 2.80 16.04
CA ASP A 169 10.31 2.78 17.18
C ASP A 169 9.88 1.35 17.55
N ALA A 170 9.81 0.47 16.55
CA ALA A 170 9.56 -0.97 16.76
C ALA A 170 10.78 -1.75 17.31
N GLY A 171 11.91 -1.08 17.56
CA GLY A 171 13.13 -1.69 18.10
C GLY A 171 13.86 -2.60 17.12
N VAL A 172 13.67 -2.37 15.81
CA VAL A 172 14.31 -3.17 14.73
C VAL A 172 15.00 -2.25 13.72
N SER A 173 15.69 -2.83 12.74
CA SER A 173 16.37 -2.09 11.67
C SER A 173 15.82 -2.43 10.29
N GLY A 174 16.04 -1.56 9.32
CA GLY A 174 15.68 -1.81 7.91
C GLY A 174 16.36 -3.06 7.33
N LYS A 175 17.51 -3.48 7.89
CA LYS A 175 18.21 -4.70 7.50
C LYS A 175 17.49 -5.98 7.94
N GLN A 176 16.50 -5.89 8.84
CA GLN A 176 15.67 -7.02 9.29
C GLN A 176 14.37 -7.14 8.48
N VAL A 177 14.04 -6.17 7.64
CA VAL A 177 12.87 -6.21 6.76
C VAL A 177 13.10 -7.25 5.65
N GLN A 178 12.21 -8.25 5.57
CA GLN A 178 12.33 -9.35 4.61
C GLN A 178 11.07 -9.56 3.76
N ALA A 179 9.93 -9.02 4.20
CA ALA A 179 8.66 -9.10 3.48
C ALA A 179 7.90 -7.78 3.53
N ILE A 180 7.15 -7.49 2.44
CA ILE A 180 6.28 -6.32 2.31
C ILE A 180 4.87 -6.77 1.93
N TRP A 181 3.85 -6.11 2.50
CA TRP A 181 2.52 -6.02 1.91
C TRP A 181 2.30 -4.61 1.36
N MET A 182 1.86 -4.49 0.10
CA MET A 182 1.68 -3.20 -0.56
C MET A 182 0.28 -3.07 -1.15
N LYS A 183 -0.36 -1.92 -0.89
CA LYS A 183 -1.62 -1.51 -1.49
C LYS A 183 -1.56 -0.03 -1.82
N GLN A 184 -1.77 0.34 -3.10
CA GLN A 184 -1.57 1.68 -3.59
C GLN A 184 -2.66 2.16 -4.55
N VAL A 185 -2.73 3.48 -4.69
CA VAL A 185 -3.61 4.19 -5.63
C VAL A 185 -2.93 5.45 -6.16
N ILE A 186 -3.43 5.99 -7.26
CA ILE A 186 -3.22 7.37 -7.66
C ILE A 186 -4.48 8.15 -7.25
N PRO A 187 -4.38 9.28 -6.53
CA PRO A 187 -5.55 10.13 -6.23
C PRO A 187 -6.19 10.69 -7.52
N GLY A 188 -7.50 10.82 -7.49
CA GLY A 188 -8.28 11.30 -8.65
C GLY A 188 -8.68 10.17 -9.59
N SER A 189 -9.09 10.55 -10.80
CA SER A 189 -9.56 9.66 -11.85
C SER A 189 -8.69 9.73 -13.09
N GLY A 190 -8.79 8.71 -13.95
CA GLY A 190 -8.07 8.66 -15.20
C GLY A 190 -8.71 7.73 -16.22
N GLN A 191 -8.12 7.67 -17.40
CA GLN A 191 -8.60 6.82 -18.48
C GLN A 191 -7.80 5.50 -18.55
N PHE A 192 -8.52 4.42 -18.78
CA PHE A 192 -7.91 3.12 -19.07
C PHE A 192 -7.38 3.11 -20.51
N PRO A 193 -6.17 2.55 -20.78
CA PRO A 193 -5.26 1.90 -19.83
C PRO A 193 -4.23 2.86 -19.21
N ALA A 194 -4.24 4.15 -19.53
CA ALA A 194 -3.22 5.10 -19.12
C ALA A 194 -3.13 5.27 -17.59
N TYR A 195 -4.28 5.31 -16.90
CA TYR A 195 -4.31 5.45 -15.44
C TYR A 195 -3.66 4.24 -14.72
N PRO A 196 -4.10 2.99 -14.92
CA PRO A 196 -3.45 1.84 -14.28
C PRO A 196 -2.03 1.58 -14.77
N LYS A 197 -1.65 1.97 -16.00
CA LYS A 197 -0.25 1.93 -16.48
C LYS A 197 0.65 2.88 -15.68
N ARG A 198 0.15 4.07 -15.38
CA ARG A 198 0.86 5.02 -14.53
C ARG A 198 1.02 4.52 -13.10
N LEU A 199 -0.03 3.88 -12.56
CA LEU A 199 0.06 3.24 -11.24
C LEU A 199 1.08 2.09 -11.25
N GLN A 200 1.12 1.27 -12.29
CA GLN A 200 2.12 0.21 -12.46
C GLN A 200 3.55 0.77 -12.35
N GLY A 201 3.84 1.91 -13.00
CA GLY A 201 5.14 2.59 -12.90
C GLY A 201 5.46 3.02 -11.45
N TYR A 202 4.52 3.67 -10.78
CA TYR A 202 4.72 4.08 -9.38
C TYR A 202 4.88 2.89 -8.42
N LEU A 203 4.21 1.77 -8.66
CA LEU A 203 4.42 0.54 -7.88
C LEU A 203 5.83 0.02 -8.07
N GLN A 204 6.34 -0.01 -9.30
CA GLN A 204 7.71 -0.40 -9.62
C GLN A 204 8.74 0.49 -8.89
N ASP A 205 8.58 1.81 -9.00
CA ASP A 205 9.50 2.77 -8.36
C ASP A 205 9.47 2.64 -6.83
N SER A 206 8.28 2.44 -6.26
CA SER A 206 8.13 2.20 -4.81
C SER A 206 8.83 0.91 -4.36
N LEU A 207 8.82 -0.14 -5.18
CA LEU A 207 9.52 -1.40 -4.91
C LEU A 207 11.05 -1.24 -5.03
N HIS A 208 11.52 -0.43 -6.00
CA HIS A 208 12.94 -0.07 -6.11
C HIS A 208 13.41 0.65 -4.83
N ASN A 209 12.66 1.67 -4.40
CA ASN A 209 12.96 2.41 -3.17
C ASN A 209 13.00 1.49 -1.94
N ALA A 210 12.05 0.55 -1.86
CA ALA A 210 12.01 -0.42 -0.79
C ALA A 210 13.19 -1.40 -0.84
N GLN A 211 13.57 -1.89 -2.03
CA GLN A 211 14.71 -2.80 -2.20
C GLN A 211 16.04 -2.14 -1.84
N ASP A 212 16.22 -0.87 -2.22
CA ASP A 212 17.43 -0.11 -1.90
C ASP A 212 17.54 0.18 -0.38
N ARG A 213 16.41 0.38 0.33
CA ARG A 213 16.37 0.61 1.78
C ARG A 213 16.47 -0.66 2.61
N PHE A 214 15.97 -1.77 2.11
CA PHE A 214 15.83 -3.04 2.82
C PHE A 214 16.66 -4.13 2.13
N PRO A 215 17.97 -4.20 2.40
CA PRO A 215 18.88 -5.08 1.64
C PRO A 215 18.56 -6.58 1.78
N ASN A 216 17.81 -6.97 2.81
CA ASN A 216 17.38 -8.35 3.01
C ASN A 216 15.95 -8.63 2.53
N LEU A 217 15.29 -7.65 1.89
CA LEU A 217 13.96 -7.81 1.33
C LEU A 217 13.94 -8.94 0.28
N LYS A 218 12.99 -9.88 0.42
CA LYS A 218 12.84 -11.05 -0.43
C LYS A 218 11.49 -11.12 -1.13
N LEU A 219 10.42 -10.74 -0.43
CA LEU A 219 9.04 -11.00 -0.84
C LEU A 219 8.22 -9.72 -0.77
N ALA A 220 7.41 -9.49 -1.78
CA ALA A 220 6.38 -8.45 -1.74
C ALA A 220 5.04 -9.01 -2.24
N TYR A 221 4.01 -8.79 -1.44
CA TYR A 221 2.63 -9.18 -1.72
C TYR A 221 1.81 -7.93 -2.01
N LEU A 222 1.22 -7.86 -3.20
CA LEU A 222 0.48 -6.69 -3.66
C LEU A 222 -1.02 -6.94 -3.65
N SER A 223 -1.78 -5.95 -3.23
CA SER A 223 -3.25 -6.00 -3.23
C SER A 223 -3.83 -4.84 -4.03
N SER A 224 -5.01 -5.08 -4.64
CA SER A 224 -5.79 -4.04 -5.30
C SER A 224 -6.48 -3.12 -4.29
N ARG A 225 -7.07 -2.03 -4.77
CA ARG A 225 -8.04 -1.22 -4.02
C ARG A 225 -9.28 -2.05 -3.67
N THR A 226 -9.98 -1.70 -2.59
CA THR A 226 -11.35 -2.13 -2.32
C THR A 226 -12.33 -1.36 -3.21
N TYR A 227 -13.61 -1.75 -3.23
CA TYR A 227 -14.66 -1.06 -3.97
C TYR A 227 -14.70 0.44 -3.69
N GLY A 228 -14.71 1.24 -4.75
CA GLY A 228 -14.66 2.70 -4.70
C GLY A 228 -15.98 3.40 -5.04
N GLY A 229 -17.07 2.64 -5.30
CA GLY A 229 -18.36 3.20 -5.74
C GLY A 229 -19.11 4.01 -4.70
N TYR A 230 -18.72 3.91 -3.43
CA TYR A 230 -19.32 4.68 -2.34
C TYR A 230 -18.65 6.02 -2.06
N THR A 231 -17.49 6.31 -2.69
CA THR A 231 -16.71 7.51 -2.36
C THR A 231 -17.47 8.80 -2.65
N GLU A 232 -17.39 9.73 -1.72
CA GLU A 232 -18.00 11.05 -1.84
C GLU A 232 -16.98 12.16 -2.10
N SER A 233 -15.72 11.81 -2.36
CA SER A 233 -14.62 12.77 -2.43
C SER A 233 -13.63 12.57 -3.58
N GLY A 234 -13.94 11.75 -4.57
CA GLY A 234 -13.07 11.50 -5.72
C GLY A 234 -11.77 10.75 -5.40
N GLY A 235 -11.67 10.15 -4.21
CA GLY A 235 -10.50 9.38 -3.80
C GLY A 235 -10.46 7.98 -4.41
N SER A 236 -10.03 7.83 -5.67
CA SER A 236 -10.05 6.60 -6.45
C SER A 236 -11.47 6.03 -6.58
N PRO A 237 -12.36 6.73 -7.30
CA PRO A 237 -13.71 6.25 -7.59
C PRO A 237 -13.68 5.05 -8.55
N GLU A 238 -14.85 4.51 -8.87
CA GLU A 238 -14.97 3.56 -9.97
C GLU A 238 -15.03 4.29 -11.34
N PRO A 239 -14.39 3.72 -12.37
CA PRO A 239 -13.75 2.40 -12.43
C PRO A 239 -12.30 2.34 -11.95
N ASP A 240 -11.68 3.44 -11.54
CA ASP A 240 -10.26 3.49 -11.18
C ASP A 240 -9.90 2.52 -10.06
N ALA A 241 -10.79 2.33 -9.07
CA ALA A 241 -10.56 1.37 -8.00
C ALA A 241 -10.46 -0.08 -8.53
N HIS A 242 -11.36 -0.49 -9.43
CA HIS A 242 -11.28 -1.76 -10.15
C HIS A 242 -9.98 -1.86 -10.96
N GLU A 243 -9.62 -0.80 -11.66
CA GLU A 243 -8.48 -0.76 -12.58
C GLU A 243 -7.12 -0.83 -11.86
N THR A 244 -7.06 -0.55 -10.53
CA THR A 244 -5.84 -0.79 -9.74
C THR A 244 -5.40 -2.26 -9.79
N GLY A 245 -6.35 -3.19 -9.94
CA GLY A 245 -6.06 -4.61 -10.10
C GLY A 245 -5.24 -4.91 -11.36
N PHE A 246 -5.50 -4.21 -12.47
CA PHE A 246 -4.70 -4.37 -13.68
C PHE A 246 -3.27 -3.86 -13.51
N ALA A 247 -3.06 -2.77 -12.77
CA ALA A 247 -1.72 -2.27 -12.48
C ALA A 247 -0.87 -3.32 -11.75
N VAL A 248 -1.43 -3.97 -10.72
CA VAL A 248 -0.75 -5.05 -9.99
C VAL A 248 -0.52 -6.26 -10.89
N LYS A 249 -1.53 -6.69 -11.64
CA LYS A 249 -1.44 -7.81 -12.58
C LYS A 249 -0.31 -7.60 -13.60
N TRP A 250 -0.28 -6.44 -14.24
CA TRP A 250 0.74 -6.15 -15.26
C TRP A 250 2.15 -6.07 -14.67
N LEU A 251 2.30 -5.53 -13.46
CA LEU A 251 3.59 -5.49 -12.77
C LEU A 251 4.12 -6.90 -12.49
N ILE A 252 3.26 -7.79 -11.98
CA ILE A 252 3.63 -9.20 -11.74
C ILE A 252 3.90 -9.90 -13.06
N ALA A 253 3.10 -9.66 -14.11
CA ALA A 253 3.33 -10.23 -15.44
C ALA A 253 4.69 -9.79 -16.04
N ASP A 254 5.09 -8.54 -15.82
CA ASP A 254 6.40 -8.02 -16.23
C ASP A 254 7.55 -8.74 -15.51
N GLN A 255 7.40 -9.04 -14.22
CA GLN A 255 8.39 -9.83 -13.48
C GLN A 255 8.44 -11.29 -14.00
N LEU A 256 7.27 -11.89 -14.28
CA LEU A 256 7.18 -13.22 -14.89
C LEU A 256 7.84 -13.28 -16.26
N ALA A 257 7.74 -12.21 -17.05
CA ALA A 257 8.43 -12.06 -18.34
C ALA A 257 9.93 -11.81 -18.22
N GLY A 258 10.45 -11.67 -16.98
CA GLY A 258 11.88 -11.50 -16.73
C GLY A 258 12.42 -10.10 -17.03
N LYS A 259 11.57 -9.03 -16.91
CA LYS A 259 12.05 -7.65 -17.10
C LYS A 259 13.17 -7.31 -16.11
N PRO A 260 14.32 -6.79 -16.58
CA PRO A 260 15.49 -6.52 -15.73
C PRO A 260 15.21 -5.58 -14.56
N GLU A 261 14.27 -4.62 -14.72
CA GLU A 261 13.86 -3.67 -13.69
C GLU A 261 13.17 -4.35 -12.51
N LEU A 262 12.64 -5.56 -12.72
CA LEU A 262 11.96 -6.36 -11.70
C LEU A 262 12.74 -7.62 -11.32
N ASN A 263 14.05 -7.65 -11.63
CA ASN A 263 14.90 -8.79 -11.27
C ASN A 263 14.99 -8.97 -9.75
N TYR A 264 14.59 -10.15 -9.27
CA TYR A 264 14.72 -10.59 -7.86
C TYR A 264 15.80 -11.67 -7.65
N ASP A 265 16.37 -12.20 -8.74
CA ASP A 265 17.32 -13.31 -8.70
C ASP A 265 18.75 -12.80 -8.87
N PRO A 266 19.61 -12.89 -7.85
CA PRO A 266 20.99 -12.43 -7.95
C PRO A 266 21.81 -13.22 -8.99
N ALA A 267 21.40 -14.43 -9.37
CA ALA A 267 22.04 -15.19 -10.44
C ALA A 267 21.78 -14.59 -11.84
N LYS A 268 20.77 -13.74 -11.97
CA LYS A 268 20.40 -13.03 -13.22
C LYS A 268 20.90 -11.59 -13.27
N GLY A 269 21.71 -11.17 -12.30
CA GLY A 269 22.26 -9.81 -12.22
C GLY A 269 21.82 -9.04 -10.98
N LYS A 270 21.93 -7.71 -11.01
CA LYS A 270 21.58 -6.87 -9.88
C LYS A 270 20.11 -7.08 -9.49
N VAL A 271 19.86 -7.38 -8.23
CA VAL A 271 18.50 -7.42 -7.66
C VAL A 271 17.95 -5.99 -7.63
N ARG A 272 16.80 -5.78 -8.25
CA ARG A 272 16.12 -4.48 -8.37
C ARG A 272 14.79 -4.44 -7.64
N SER A 273 14.19 -5.61 -7.42
CA SER A 273 12.86 -5.78 -6.82
C SER A 273 12.85 -7.04 -5.97
N PRO A 274 12.03 -7.15 -4.93
CA PRO A 274 11.72 -8.43 -4.33
C PRO A 274 10.93 -9.31 -5.31
N TRP A 275 10.80 -10.60 -5.01
CA TRP A 275 9.86 -11.47 -5.69
C TRP A 275 8.42 -10.99 -5.43
N LEU A 276 7.62 -10.87 -6.49
CA LEU A 276 6.27 -10.31 -6.45
C LEU A 276 5.22 -11.41 -6.56
N ALA A 277 4.21 -11.34 -5.71
CA ALA A 277 2.98 -12.09 -5.87
C ALA A 277 1.77 -11.27 -5.49
N TRP A 278 0.59 -11.74 -5.87
CA TRP A 278 -0.63 -11.24 -5.29
C TRP A 278 -0.67 -11.59 -3.79
N GLY A 279 -0.99 -10.59 -2.98
CA GLY A 279 -1.66 -10.78 -1.71
C GLY A 279 -3.16 -10.96 -1.94
N PRO A 280 -4.02 -10.77 -0.95
CA PRO A 280 -5.46 -10.84 -1.17
C PRO A 280 -5.92 -9.84 -2.24
N TYR A 281 -6.70 -10.31 -3.22
CA TYR A 281 -7.41 -9.43 -4.16
C TYR A 281 -8.61 -8.83 -3.43
N LEU A 282 -8.66 -7.50 -3.30
CA LEU A 282 -9.59 -6.83 -2.39
C LEU A 282 -10.79 -6.20 -3.07
N TRP A 283 -10.79 -6.07 -4.40
CA TRP A 283 -11.89 -5.47 -5.12
C TRP A 283 -13.06 -6.46 -5.31
N THR A 284 -14.27 -5.93 -5.23
CA THR A 284 -15.53 -6.62 -5.51
C THR A 284 -16.53 -5.58 -6.06
N ASP A 285 -17.59 -5.98 -6.75
CA ASP A 285 -18.60 -5.05 -7.26
C ASP A 285 -19.66 -4.74 -6.20
N GLY A 286 -19.24 -4.12 -5.11
CA GLY A 286 -20.12 -3.66 -4.06
C GLY A 286 -21.02 -4.78 -3.49
N VAL A 287 -22.33 -4.58 -3.58
CA VAL A 287 -23.33 -5.54 -3.08
C VAL A 287 -23.44 -6.81 -3.93
N LYS A 288 -23.05 -6.77 -5.21
CA LYS A 288 -23.06 -7.96 -6.07
C LYS A 288 -22.02 -8.99 -5.64
N GLY A 289 -20.91 -8.52 -5.11
CA GLY A 289 -19.86 -9.39 -4.62
C GLY A 289 -19.03 -10.07 -5.70
N ARG A 290 -18.25 -11.04 -5.26
CA ARG A 290 -17.45 -11.98 -6.06
C ARG A 290 -18.01 -13.38 -5.94
N LYS A 291 -17.62 -14.27 -6.86
CA LYS A 291 -18.02 -15.69 -6.84
C LYS A 291 -17.63 -16.44 -5.56
N ASP A 292 -16.58 -15.98 -4.86
CA ASP A 292 -16.16 -16.52 -3.56
C ASP A 292 -16.99 -16.02 -2.38
N GLY A 293 -18.03 -15.20 -2.63
CA GLY A 293 -18.93 -14.64 -1.64
C GLY A 293 -18.47 -13.34 -0.98
N PHE A 294 -17.28 -12.82 -1.33
CA PHE A 294 -16.81 -11.56 -0.78
C PHE A 294 -17.64 -10.37 -1.30
N VAL A 295 -18.23 -9.60 -0.39
CA VAL A 295 -18.97 -8.36 -0.64
C VAL A 295 -18.37 -7.22 0.15
N TYR A 296 -18.42 -6.00 -0.41
CA TYR A 296 -18.00 -4.79 0.27
C TYR A 296 -19.14 -3.78 0.18
N LEU A 297 -19.81 -3.55 1.30
CA LEU A 297 -21.05 -2.79 1.40
C LEU A 297 -20.79 -1.34 1.78
N ARG A 298 -21.81 -0.47 1.64
CA ARG A 298 -21.72 0.93 2.13
C ARG A 298 -21.37 0.98 3.64
N ALA A 299 -21.87 0.06 4.43
CA ALA A 299 -21.58 -0.07 5.86
C ALA A 299 -20.11 -0.45 6.15
N ASP A 300 -19.38 -0.99 5.18
CA ASP A 300 -17.96 -1.31 5.30
C ASP A 300 -17.07 -0.07 5.10
N THR A 301 -17.68 1.08 4.80
CA THR A 301 -16.98 2.38 4.71
C THR A 301 -17.48 3.34 5.78
N ARG A 302 -16.64 4.28 6.15
CA ARG A 302 -17.03 5.42 6.99
C ARG A 302 -18.01 6.34 6.24
N GLU A 303 -18.45 7.42 6.89
CA GLU A 303 -19.38 8.39 6.30
C GLU A 303 -18.87 9.01 4.99
N ASP A 304 -17.57 9.05 4.76
CA ASP A 304 -16.98 9.57 3.53
C ASP A 304 -17.06 8.60 2.33
N GLY A 305 -17.53 7.37 2.55
CA GLY A 305 -17.61 6.33 1.53
C GLY A 305 -16.24 5.86 0.99
N LEU A 306 -15.14 6.32 1.61
CA LEU A 306 -13.76 6.12 1.14
C LEU A 306 -12.94 5.26 2.09
N HIS A 307 -12.88 5.65 3.36
CA HIS A 307 -12.10 4.94 4.37
C HIS A 307 -12.89 3.76 4.94
N PRO A 308 -12.23 2.64 5.25
CA PRO A 308 -12.92 1.50 5.83
C PRO A 308 -13.48 1.82 7.21
N SER A 309 -14.70 1.35 7.48
CA SER A 309 -15.28 1.25 8.84
C SER A 309 -14.62 0.09 9.59
N ASP A 310 -15.04 -0.13 10.84
CA ASP A 310 -14.59 -1.30 11.61
C ASP A 310 -15.02 -2.62 10.93
N SER A 311 -16.23 -2.68 10.34
CA SER A 311 -16.69 -3.83 9.56
C SER A 311 -15.81 -4.06 8.33
N GLY A 312 -15.57 -3.02 7.52
CA GLY A 312 -14.71 -3.12 6.34
C GLY A 312 -13.28 -3.48 6.70
N THR A 313 -12.74 -2.88 7.77
CA THR A 313 -11.41 -3.20 8.30
C THR A 313 -11.34 -4.67 8.72
N GLY A 314 -12.34 -5.17 9.46
CA GLY A 314 -12.42 -6.57 9.90
C GLY A 314 -12.40 -7.56 8.73
N LYS A 315 -13.14 -7.27 7.65
CA LYS A 315 -13.11 -8.09 6.43
C LYS A 315 -11.72 -8.18 5.81
N ILE A 316 -11.03 -7.05 5.70
CA ILE A 316 -9.68 -7.02 5.11
C ILE A 316 -8.66 -7.68 6.03
N VAL A 317 -8.74 -7.47 7.34
CA VAL A 317 -7.89 -8.15 8.33
C VAL A 317 -8.06 -9.66 8.24
N LYS A 318 -9.29 -10.15 8.14
CA LYS A 318 -9.54 -11.59 7.95
C LYS A 318 -8.86 -12.13 6.70
N MET A 319 -8.99 -11.44 5.56
CA MET A 319 -8.35 -11.87 4.31
C MET A 319 -6.82 -11.84 4.41
N LEU A 320 -6.24 -10.86 5.10
CA LEU A 320 -4.79 -10.79 5.35
C LEU A 320 -4.34 -11.93 6.26
N MET A 321 -5.05 -12.18 7.36
CA MET A 321 -4.72 -13.30 8.27
C MET A 321 -4.80 -14.64 7.53
N ASP A 322 -5.92 -14.90 6.86
CA ASP A 322 -6.10 -16.13 6.06
C ASP A 322 -4.94 -16.31 5.06
N PHE A 323 -4.55 -15.24 4.36
CA PHE A 323 -3.45 -15.26 3.39
C PHE A 323 -2.11 -15.57 4.08
N PHE A 324 -1.73 -14.81 5.10
CA PHE A 324 -0.42 -14.98 5.74
C PHE A 324 -0.28 -16.32 6.48
N GLU A 325 -1.39 -16.86 7.00
CA GLU A 325 -1.42 -18.16 7.66
C GLU A 325 -1.35 -19.34 6.70
N THR A 326 -1.91 -19.21 5.47
CA THR A 326 -2.14 -20.37 4.60
C THR A 326 -1.34 -20.39 3.31
N ASP A 327 -0.96 -19.22 2.75
CA ASP A 327 -0.19 -19.18 1.50
C ASP A 327 1.15 -19.90 1.66
N PRO A 328 1.55 -20.75 0.71
CA PRO A 328 2.79 -21.53 0.82
C PRO A 328 4.05 -20.68 1.02
N THR A 329 4.07 -19.43 0.51
CA THR A 329 5.23 -18.54 0.58
C THR A 329 5.26 -17.68 1.85
N THR A 330 4.15 -17.63 2.59
CA THR A 330 4.06 -16.86 3.85
C THR A 330 4.11 -17.74 5.08
N ARG A 331 3.35 -18.84 5.11
CA ARG A 331 3.16 -19.69 6.30
C ARG A 331 4.44 -20.22 6.91
N VAL A 332 5.50 -20.38 6.10
CA VAL A 332 6.79 -20.98 6.54
C VAL A 332 7.62 -20.06 7.43
N TRP A 333 7.31 -18.76 7.45
CA TRP A 333 7.97 -17.78 8.30
C TRP A 333 6.99 -16.97 9.18
N PHE A 334 5.72 -16.97 8.82
CA PHE A 334 4.65 -16.30 9.57
C PHE A 334 4.20 -17.12 10.78
N ASN A 335 4.06 -18.43 10.61
CA ASN A 335 3.64 -19.35 11.65
C ASN A 335 4.84 -19.94 12.43
N ARG A 336 4.54 -20.52 13.62
CA ARG A 336 5.49 -21.30 14.42
C ARG A 336 5.98 -22.53 13.69
#